data_84f86a0c9e638540ec31e5c83c435296
#
_entry.id   84f86a0c9e638540ec31e5c83c435296
#
_cell.length_a   1.000
_cell.length_b   1.000
_cell.length_c   1.000
_cell.angle_alpha   90.00
_cell.angle_beta   90.00
_cell.angle_gamma   90.00
#
_symmetry.space_group_name_H-M   'P 1'
#
loop_
_entity.id
_entity.type
_entity.pdbx_description
1 polymer ?
#
loop_
_entity_poly.entity_id
_entity_poly.type
_entity_poly.pdbx_seq_one_letter_code
_entity_poly.pdbx_strand_id
1 'polypeptide(L)'
;YKWDMGWMNDTLHYMQTDFPWRPGNYRMLTFSSMYQFNENFILPLSHDEVVNGKCSLITRMPGDYWRQFAGMRALAFYQMTHPGGKLNFMGNEIAQFIEWRYYEGIQYFLSEQYDTHRHQQRFVRHLNRFYNEHPTLWQRAFESDGFEWIDADNADQSIISFIRRGDDPKEDLVVLINFDVNAREDFRMGVPEWGVYEELFNTDNERFGGSGVLNTGKIKCQDEPWNGREQSIVVRVPPLGGMILKKTGAQRRPAKKTASSGAAKAKKPASKAQGKKAAE
;
A
#
# COMPACT_ATOMS: atom_id res chain seq x y z
N TYR A 1 -19.23 12.04 -13.74
CA TYR A 1 -18.69 10.95 -12.94
C TYR A 1 -19.31 9.64 -13.35
N LYS A 2 -18.52 8.55 -13.30
CA LYS A 2 -18.96 7.17 -13.56
C LYS A 2 -18.57 6.26 -12.42
N TRP A 3 -19.35 5.24 -12.13
CA TRP A 3 -18.94 4.20 -11.20
C TRP A 3 -17.90 3.29 -11.87
N ASP A 4 -16.79 3.06 -11.21
CA ASP A 4 -15.77 2.11 -11.63
C ASP A 4 -16.18 0.68 -11.28
N MET A 5 -17.04 0.11 -12.11
CA MET A 5 -17.51 -1.26 -11.90
C MET A 5 -16.41 -2.30 -12.11
N GLY A 6 -15.40 -1.99 -12.94
CA GLY A 6 -14.23 -2.84 -13.15
C GLY A 6 -13.40 -2.94 -11.88
N TRP A 7 -12.98 -1.81 -11.32
CA TRP A 7 -12.28 -1.75 -10.04
C TRP A 7 -13.06 -2.46 -8.93
N MET A 8 -14.34 -2.20 -8.84
CA MET A 8 -15.21 -2.79 -7.81
C MET A 8 -15.26 -4.31 -7.92
N ASN A 9 -15.55 -4.84 -9.12
CA ASN A 9 -15.62 -6.28 -9.34
C ASN A 9 -14.29 -6.98 -9.08
N ASP A 10 -13.18 -6.45 -9.62
CA ASP A 10 -11.84 -6.99 -9.45
C ASP A 10 -11.42 -6.96 -7.98
N THR A 11 -11.62 -5.82 -7.31
CA THR A 11 -11.26 -5.65 -5.90
C THR A 11 -12.05 -6.61 -5.00
N LEU A 12 -13.37 -6.71 -5.18
CA LEU A 12 -14.20 -7.59 -4.36
C LEU A 12 -13.89 -9.07 -4.63
N HIS A 13 -13.62 -9.45 -5.88
CA HIS A 13 -13.20 -10.81 -6.23
C HIS A 13 -11.85 -11.13 -5.56
N TYR A 14 -10.87 -10.23 -5.64
CA TYR A 14 -9.59 -10.40 -4.97
C TYR A 14 -9.76 -10.54 -3.45
N MET A 15 -10.56 -9.70 -2.83
CA MET A 15 -10.78 -9.74 -1.38
C MET A 15 -11.47 -11.02 -0.91
N GLN A 16 -12.33 -11.63 -1.72
CA GLN A 16 -12.97 -12.93 -1.47
C GLN A 16 -12.01 -14.11 -1.65
N THR A 17 -10.94 -13.92 -2.44
CA THR A 17 -9.96 -14.98 -2.72
C THR A 17 -9.24 -15.36 -1.44
N ASP A 18 -9.21 -16.68 -1.14
CA ASP A 18 -8.46 -17.18 0.01
C ASP A 18 -6.95 -16.92 -0.14
N PHE A 19 -6.28 -16.72 0.96
CA PHE A 19 -4.93 -16.19 1.02
C PHE A 19 -3.90 -16.91 0.15
N PRO A 20 -3.86 -18.28 0.08
CA PRO A 20 -2.92 -18.97 -0.77
C PRO A 20 -3.08 -18.71 -2.28
N TRP A 21 -4.26 -18.27 -2.70
CA TRP A 21 -4.58 -18.02 -4.11
C TRP A 21 -4.44 -16.57 -4.53
N ARG A 22 -4.21 -15.65 -3.58
CA ARG A 22 -4.06 -14.22 -3.84
C ARG A 22 -2.92 -13.87 -4.79
N PRO A 23 -1.72 -14.51 -4.72
CA PRO A 23 -0.65 -14.24 -5.68
C PRO A 23 -1.08 -14.43 -7.13
N GLY A 24 -1.84 -15.48 -7.44
CA GLY A 24 -2.34 -15.75 -8.79
C GLY A 24 -3.42 -14.76 -9.28
N ASN A 25 -4.05 -14.05 -8.37
CA ASN A 25 -5.11 -13.06 -8.64
C ASN A 25 -4.65 -11.60 -8.45
N TYR A 26 -3.37 -11.38 -8.18
CA TYR A 26 -2.79 -10.09 -7.81
C TYR A 26 -3.10 -8.96 -8.80
N ARG A 27 -3.15 -9.24 -10.09
CA ARG A 27 -3.44 -8.23 -11.13
C ARG A 27 -4.81 -7.59 -11.00
N MET A 28 -5.75 -8.21 -10.29
CA MET A 28 -7.05 -7.61 -10.00
C MET A 28 -6.93 -6.33 -9.16
N LEU A 29 -5.85 -6.17 -8.37
CA LEU A 29 -5.58 -4.94 -7.63
C LEU A 29 -4.99 -3.82 -8.49
N THR A 30 -4.29 -4.17 -9.57
CA THR A 30 -3.48 -3.20 -10.33
C THR A 30 -4.02 -2.93 -11.72
N PHE A 31 -4.95 -3.75 -12.24
CA PHE A 31 -5.45 -3.65 -13.61
C PHE A 31 -6.18 -2.32 -13.87
N SER A 32 -6.89 -1.77 -12.88
CA SER A 32 -7.59 -0.49 -13.02
C SER A 32 -6.67 0.67 -13.43
N SER A 33 -5.37 0.57 -13.13
CA SER A 33 -4.38 1.60 -13.53
C SER A 33 -4.30 1.83 -15.04
N MET A 34 -4.75 0.87 -15.85
CA MET A 34 -4.79 0.98 -17.32
C MET A 34 -5.83 1.98 -17.81
N TYR A 35 -6.86 2.29 -17.00
CA TYR A 35 -7.98 3.13 -17.42
C TYR A 35 -8.46 4.13 -16.37
N GLN A 36 -7.98 4.06 -15.12
CA GLN A 36 -8.50 4.81 -13.97
C GLN A 36 -8.51 6.34 -14.14
N PHE A 37 -7.76 6.89 -15.09
CA PHE A 37 -7.72 8.32 -15.39
C PHE A 37 -8.42 8.68 -16.73
N ASN A 38 -9.07 7.72 -17.41
CA ASN A 38 -9.79 8.01 -18.64
C ASN A 38 -11.11 8.73 -18.39
N GLU A 39 -11.64 8.63 -17.17
CA GLU A 39 -12.89 9.23 -16.73
C GLU A 39 -12.79 9.66 -15.25
N ASN A 40 -13.72 10.49 -14.80
CA ASN A 40 -13.84 10.80 -13.37
C ASN A 40 -14.57 9.65 -12.66
N PHE A 41 -13.82 8.61 -12.30
CA PHE A 41 -14.38 7.42 -11.70
C PHE A 41 -14.65 7.57 -10.19
N ILE A 42 -15.76 6.98 -9.75
CA ILE A 42 -16.11 6.77 -8.35
C ILE A 42 -15.90 5.29 -8.05
N LEU A 43 -15.22 4.97 -6.97
CA LEU A 43 -14.96 3.60 -6.50
C LEU A 43 -16.17 3.13 -5.68
N PRO A 44 -17.12 2.35 -6.24
CA PRO A 44 -18.38 2.06 -5.59
C PRO A 44 -18.31 0.80 -4.73
N LEU A 45 -18.50 0.95 -3.42
CA LEU A 45 -18.96 -0.11 -2.54
C LEU A 45 -20.41 0.20 -2.20
N SER A 46 -21.29 0.06 -3.20
CA SER A 46 -22.69 0.52 -3.15
C SER A 46 -23.64 -0.52 -2.53
N HIS A 47 -24.91 -0.18 -2.46
CA HIS A 47 -25.98 -1.10 -2.04
C HIS A 47 -26.05 -2.34 -2.93
N ASP A 48 -25.76 -2.21 -4.23
CA ASP A 48 -25.79 -3.33 -5.18
C ASP A 48 -24.90 -4.49 -4.76
N GLU A 49 -23.85 -4.20 -3.99
CA GLU A 49 -22.88 -5.23 -3.58
C GLU A 49 -23.22 -5.90 -2.24
N VAL A 50 -24.27 -5.44 -1.55
CA VAL A 50 -24.66 -5.95 -0.23
C VAL A 50 -26.16 -6.30 -0.14
N VAL A 51 -26.88 -6.33 -1.26
CA VAL A 51 -28.27 -6.73 -1.34
C VAL A 51 -28.44 -8.25 -1.36
N ASN A 52 -29.71 -8.68 -1.26
CA ASN A 52 -30.11 -10.09 -1.18
C ASN A 52 -29.42 -10.98 -2.23
N GLY A 53 -28.80 -12.04 -1.73
CA GLY A 53 -28.09 -13.03 -2.53
C GLY A 53 -26.63 -12.70 -2.86
N LYS A 54 -26.13 -11.50 -2.44
CA LYS A 54 -24.74 -11.08 -2.69
C LYS A 54 -23.82 -11.16 -1.47
N CYS A 55 -24.36 -11.41 -0.30
CA CYS A 55 -23.67 -11.37 1.00
C CYS A 55 -23.29 -9.94 1.44
N SER A 56 -23.06 -9.74 2.73
CA SER A 56 -22.43 -8.51 3.20
C SER A 56 -20.93 -8.51 2.91
N LEU A 57 -20.27 -7.34 2.92
CA LEU A 57 -18.84 -7.28 2.59
C LEU A 57 -17.99 -8.10 3.57
N ILE A 58 -18.29 -8.09 4.85
CA ILE A 58 -17.52 -8.84 5.84
C ILE A 58 -17.64 -10.36 5.65
N THR A 59 -18.79 -10.87 5.26
CA THR A 59 -18.99 -12.30 5.04
C THR A 59 -18.30 -12.83 3.79
N ARG A 60 -17.85 -11.94 2.92
CA ARG A 60 -16.98 -12.28 1.77
C ARG A 60 -15.52 -12.41 2.15
N MET A 61 -15.09 -11.86 3.30
CA MET A 61 -13.67 -11.90 3.71
C MET A 61 -13.31 -13.30 4.19
N PRO A 62 -12.21 -13.91 3.67
CA PRO A 62 -11.76 -15.22 4.10
C PRO A 62 -11.13 -15.19 5.50
N GLY A 63 -11.03 -16.38 6.10
CA GLY A 63 -10.35 -16.60 7.37
C GLY A 63 -11.27 -16.54 8.58
N ASP A 64 -10.65 -16.45 9.75
CA ASP A 64 -11.34 -16.34 11.03
C ASP A 64 -11.93 -14.94 11.27
N TYR A 65 -12.64 -14.79 12.37
CA TYR A 65 -13.32 -13.55 12.73
C TYR A 65 -12.41 -12.32 12.76
N TRP A 66 -11.18 -12.45 13.30
CA TRP A 66 -10.22 -11.35 13.30
C TRP A 66 -9.76 -10.98 11.88
N ARG A 67 -9.47 -12.01 11.03
CA ARG A 67 -9.03 -11.81 9.65
C ARG A 67 -10.12 -11.19 8.79
N GLN A 68 -11.38 -11.52 9.03
CA GLN A 68 -12.50 -10.88 8.34
C GLN A 68 -12.53 -9.38 8.60
N PHE A 69 -12.37 -8.94 9.85
CA PHE A 69 -12.30 -7.52 10.18
C PHE A 69 -11.02 -6.84 9.68
N ALA A 70 -9.89 -7.55 9.70
CA ALA A 70 -8.66 -7.05 9.10
C ALA A 70 -8.83 -6.86 7.57
N GLY A 71 -9.48 -7.80 6.88
CA GLY A 71 -9.87 -7.69 5.48
C GLY A 71 -10.78 -6.47 5.21
N MET A 72 -11.77 -6.23 6.06
CA MET A 72 -12.62 -5.04 5.95
C MET A 72 -11.83 -3.74 6.12
N ARG A 73 -10.88 -3.69 7.05
CA ARG A 73 -9.99 -2.52 7.21
C ARG A 73 -9.09 -2.34 5.99
N ALA A 74 -8.51 -3.42 5.47
CA ALA A 74 -7.67 -3.38 4.28
C ALA A 74 -8.45 -2.91 3.04
N LEU A 75 -9.68 -3.40 2.82
CA LEU A 75 -10.56 -2.98 1.73
C LEU A 75 -10.89 -1.49 1.81
N ALA A 76 -11.36 -1.02 2.97
CA ALA A 76 -11.70 0.39 3.15
C ALA A 76 -10.46 1.29 3.01
N PHE A 77 -9.33 0.86 3.52
CA PHE A 77 -8.06 1.58 3.39
C PHE A 77 -7.62 1.67 1.92
N TYR A 78 -7.70 0.55 1.17
CA TYR A 78 -7.40 0.55 -0.26
C TYR A 78 -8.33 1.49 -1.03
N GLN A 79 -9.64 1.42 -0.79
CA GLN A 79 -10.59 2.34 -1.41
C GLN A 79 -10.24 3.80 -1.13
N MET A 80 -9.95 4.16 0.13
CA MET A 80 -9.70 5.55 0.51
C MET A 80 -8.36 6.10 0.01
N THR A 81 -7.36 5.24 -0.19
CA THR A 81 -6.04 5.66 -0.68
C THR A 81 -5.87 5.57 -2.20
N HIS A 82 -6.66 4.75 -2.89
CA HIS A 82 -6.65 4.64 -4.36
C HIS A 82 -7.20 5.94 -5.00
N PRO A 83 -6.79 6.35 -6.21
CA PRO A 83 -7.39 7.45 -6.96
C PRO A 83 -8.90 7.27 -7.22
N GLY A 84 -9.61 8.35 -7.46
CA GLY A 84 -11.05 8.36 -7.74
C GLY A 84 -11.92 8.82 -6.56
N GLY A 85 -13.21 9.09 -6.83
CA GLY A 85 -14.20 9.41 -5.81
C GLY A 85 -14.53 8.20 -4.94
N LYS A 86 -15.12 8.43 -3.77
CA LYS A 86 -15.39 7.37 -2.78
C LYS A 86 -16.89 7.21 -2.58
N LEU A 87 -17.38 5.98 -2.67
CA LEU A 87 -18.75 5.62 -2.32
C LEU A 87 -18.70 4.39 -1.43
N ASN A 88 -19.09 4.55 -0.18
CA ASN A 88 -19.23 3.46 0.79
C ASN A 88 -20.68 3.46 1.33
N PHE A 89 -21.38 2.35 1.14
CA PHE A 89 -22.77 2.24 1.53
C PHE A 89 -22.93 2.03 3.04
N MET A 90 -24.03 2.54 3.59
CA MET A 90 -24.35 2.44 5.01
C MET A 90 -24.38 0.99 5.50
N GLY A 91 -23.84 0.77 6.71
CA GLY A 91 -23.67 -0.55 7.31
C GLY A 91 -22.27 -1.17 7.07
N ASN A 92 -21.57 -0.78 6.02
CA ASN A 92 -20.19 -1.23 5.79
C ASN A 92 -19.22 -0.67 6.85
N GLU A 93 -19.50 0.53 7.37
CA GLU A 93 -18.68 1.19 8.39
C GLU A 93 -18.70 0.49 9.75
N ILE A 94 -19.68 -0.35 9.99
CA ILE A 94 -19.75 -1.20 11.19
C ILE A 94 -19.54 -2.68 10.86
N ALA A 95 -19.32 -3.01 9.58
CA ALA A 95 -19.16 -4.38 9.11
C ALA A 95 -20.32 -5.29 9.52
N GLN A 96 -21.56 -4.87 9.29
CA GLN A 96 -22.73 -5.70 9.64
C GLN A 96 -22.71 -7.01 8.85
N PHE A 97 -23.11 -8.12 9.50
CA PHE A 97 -23.09 -9.45 8.90
C PHE A 97 -24.26 -9.75 7.98
N ILE A 98 -25.42 -9.12 8.22
CA ILE A 98 -26.57 -9.31 7.34
C ILE A 98 -26.44 -8.46 6.08
N GLU A 99 -27.01 -8.97 5.00
CA GLU A 99 -27.23 -8.20 3.77
C GLU A 99 -28.12 -7.00 4.04
N TRP A 100 -27.93 -5.91 3.30
CA TRP A 100 -28.80 -4.76 3.41
C TRP A 100 -30.23 -5.07 2.93
N ARG A 101 -31.19 -4.64 3.71
CA ARG A 101 -32.62 -4.80 3.46
C ARG A 101 -33.33 -3.47 3.64
N TYR A 102 -34.06 -3.05 2.61
CA TYR A 102 -34.73 -1.74 2.61
C TYR A 102 -35.80 -1.59 3.71
N TYR A 103 -36.33 -2.71 4.24
CA TYR A 103 -37.36 -2.75 5.25
C TYR A 103 -36.83 -2.91 6.69
N GLU A 104 -35.53 -3.00 6.87
CA GLU A 104 -34.85 -3.12 8.18
C GLU A 104 -33.85 -1.98 8.38
N GLY A 105 -33.75 -1.52 9.63
CA GLY A 105 -32.68 -0.55 9.98
C GLY A 105 -31.30 -1.18 10.01
N ILE A 106 -30.27 -0.35 9.80
CA ILE A 106 -28.87 -0.76 9.97
C ILE A 106 -28.64 -1.22 11.42
N GLN A 107 -27.88 -2.30 11.59
CA GLN A 107 -27.66 -2.95 12.89
C GLN A 107 -26.64 -2.20 13.75
N TYR A 108 -26.83 -0.91 14.01
CA TYR A 108 -25.89 -0.10 14.81
C TYR A 108 -25.68 -0.62 16.23
N PHE A 109 -26.60 -1.42 16.76
CA PHE A 109 -26.43 -2.09 18.05
C PHE A 109 -25.16 -2.97 18.09
N LEU A 110 -24.69 -3.47 16.93
CA LEU A 110 -23.44 -4.24 16.86
C LEU A 110 -22.24 -3.42 17.38
N SER A 111 -22.15 -2.15 17.01
CA SER A 111 -21.05 -1.28 17.48
C SER A 111 -21.25 -0.83 18.94
N GLU A 112 -22.45 -0.94 19.49
CA GLU A 112 -22.73 -0.66 20.91
C GLU A 112 -22.37 -1.85 21.79
N GLN A 113 -22.66 -3.08 21.33
CA GLN A 113 -22.56 -4.29 22.15
C GLN A 113 -21.24 -5.06 21.94
N TYR A 114 -20.60 -4.95 20.76
CA TYR A 114 -19.43 -5.74 20.41
C TYR A 114 -18.22 -4.86 20.07
N ASP A 115 -17.11 -5.08 20.77
CA ASP A 115 -15.90 -4.29 20.63
C ASP A 115 -15.32 -4.32 19.21
N THR A 116 -15.39 -5.46 18.53
CA THR A 116 -14.83 -5.59 17.17
C THR A 116 -15.56 -4.68 16.17
N HIS A 117 -16.88 -4.61 16.23
CA HIS A 117 -17.69 -3.70 15.41
C HIS A 117 -17.46 -2.23 15.80
N ARG A 118 -17.29 -1.96 17.10
CA ARG A 118 -16.93 -0.63 17.62
C ARG A 118 -15.55 -0.18 17.13
N HIS A 119 -14.59 -1.10 17.09
CA HIS A 119 -13.26 -0.85 16.54
C HIS A 119 -13.32 -0.57 15.04
N GLN A 120 -14.12 -1.32 14.29
CA GLN A 120 -14.33 -1.08 12.86
C GLN A 120 -14.94 0.30 12.60
N GLN A 121 -15.99 0.68 13.33
CA GLN A 121 -16.60 2.00 13.21
C GLN A 121 -15.60 3.12 13.57
N ARG A 122 -14.82 2.91 14.63
CA ARG A 122 -13.75 3.84 15.02
C ARG A 122 -12.72 3.97 13.91
N PHE A 123 -12.30 2.86 13.31
CA PHE A 123 -11.36 2.84 12.18
C PHE A 123 -11.89 3.68 11.02
N VAL A 124 -13.10 3.40 10.54
CA VAL A 124 -13.69 4.13 9.40
C VAL A 124 -13.82 5.62 9.71
N ARG A 125 -14.24 5.99 10.93
CA ARG A 125 -14.29 7.41 11.37
C ARG A 125 -12.93 8.08 11.30
N HIS A 126 -11.85 7.42 11.75
CA HIS A 126 -10.50 7.96 11.71
C HIS A 126 -9.96 8.04 10.28
N LEU A 127 -10.25 7.03 9.46
CA LEU A 127 -9.86 7.01 8.06
C LEU A 127 -10.52 8.13 7.26
N ASN A 128 -11.83 8.36 7.47
CA ASN A 128 -12.56 9.47 6.85
C ASN A 128 -12.00 10.83 7.29
N ARG A 129 -11.68 10.99 8.58
CA ARG A 129 -11.04 12.21 9.09
C ARG A 129 -9.69 12.42 8.45
N PHE A 130 -8.83 11.39 8.43
CA PHE A 130 -7.52 11.43 7.82
C PHE A 130 -7.61 11.82 6.34
N TYR A 131 -8.55 11.24 5.60
CA TYR A 131 -8.79 11.57 4.19
C TYR A 131 -9.11 13.07 4.01
N ASN A 132 -10.00 13.63 4.83
CA ASN A 132 -10.40 15.03 4.76
C ASN A 132 -9.25 15.99 5.15
N GLU A 133 -8.44 15.60 6.13
CA GLU A 133 -7.31 16.39 6.64
C GLU A 133 -6.07 16.35 5.73
N HIS A 134 -6.01 15.40 4.79
CA HIS A 134 -4.88 15.25 3.87
C HIS A 134 -5.30 15.44 2.40
N PRO A 135 -5.27 16.70 1.91
CA PRO A 135 -5.70 17.03 0.54
C PRO A 135 -5.01 16.22 -0.55
N THR A 136 -3.79 15.77 -0.34
CA THR A 136 -3.05 14.86 -1.22
C THR A 136 -3.84 13.63 -1.64
N LEU A 137 -4.79 13.15 -0.82
CA LEU A 137 -5.62 11.99 -1.16
C LEU A 137 -6.76 12.30 -2.13
N TRP A 138 -7.15 13.58 -2.28
CA TRP A 138 -8.33 13.95 -3.07
C TRP A 138 -8.12 15.09 -4.07
N GLN A 139 -7.13 15.99 -3.90
CA GLN A 139 -6.89 17.11 -4.82
C GLN A 139 -6.70 16.65 -6.27
N ARG A 140 -5.85 15.64 -6.48
CA ARG A 140 -5.55 15.06 -7.79
C ARG A 140 -6.08 13.64 -7.94
N ALA A 141 -7.30 13.40 -7.43
CA ALA A 141 -7.89 12.06 -7.45
C ALA A 141 -8.25 11.55 -8.86
N PHE A 142 -8.38 12.45 -9.83
CA PHE A 142 -8.76 12.16 -11.21
C PHE A 142 -7.66 12.48 -12.22
N GLU A 143 -6.48 12.84 -11.75
CA GLU A 143 -5.34 13.24 -12.56
C GLU A 143 -4.22 12.19 -12.45
N SER A 144 -3.61 11.85 -13.58
CA SER A 144 -2.58 10.80 -13.63
C SER A 144 -1.31 11.15 -12.84
N ASP A 145 -0.99 12.44 -12.72
CA ASP A 145 0.15 12.92 -11.94
C ASP A 145 -0.12 12.92 -10.42
N GLY A 146 -1.36 12.69 -9.99
CA GLY A 146 -1.75 12.49 -8.60
C GLY A 146 -1.43 11.11 -8.04
N PHE A 147 -0.89 10.19 -8.87
CA PHE A 147 -0.64 8.80 -8.49
C PHE A 147 0.61 8.24 -9.19
N GLU A 148 1.40 7.46 -8.45
CA GLU A 148 2.55 6.78 -9.01
C GLU A 148 2.80 5.46 -8.28
N TRP A 149 2.91 4.35 -9.03
CA TRP A 149 3.32 3.08 -8.44
C TRP A 149 4.78 3.13 -7.94
N ILE A 150 5.02 2.60 -6.75
CA ILE A 150 6.37 2.23 -6.29
C ILE A 150 6.62 0.77 -6.67
N ASP A 151 5.67 -0.11 -6.34
CA ASP A 151 5.72 -1.51 -6.69
C ASP A 151 4.29 -2.02 -6.96
N ALA A 152 4.04 -2.37 -8.22
CA ALA A 152 2.78 -2.93 -8.72
C ALA A 152 2.91 -4.41 -9.10
N ASP A 153 4.05 -5.05 -8.82
CA ASP A 153 4.35 -6.40 -9.31
C ASP A 153 4.86 -7.36 -8.20
N ASN A 154 4.57 -7.07 -6.94
CA ASN A 154 4.94 -7.91 -5.80
C ASN A 154 3.83 -8.94 -5.48
N ALA A 155 3.51 -9.76 -6.48
CA ALA A 155 2.46 -10.77 -6.38
C ALA A 155 2.75 -11.83 -5.33
N ASP A 156 3.99 -12.30 -5.23
CA ASP A 156 4.41 -13.38 -4.31
C ASP A 156 4.14 -13.03 -2.84
N GLN A 157 4.23 -11.74 -2.50
CA GLN A 157 3.95 -11.25 -1.14
C GLN A 157 2.56 -10.64 -1.01
N SER A 158 1.82 -10.50 -2.11
CA SER A 158 0.51 -9.81 -2.14
C SER A 158 0.57 -8.40 -1.55
N ILE A 159 1.64 -7.65 -1.86
CA ILE A 159 1.88 -6.29 -1.37
C ILE A 159 1.85 -5.32 -2.54
N ILE A 160 1.15 -4.20 -2.38
CA ILE A 160 1.18 -3.07 -3.30
C ILE A 160 1.75 -1.84 -2.58
N SER A 161 2.48 -1.01 -3.32
CA SER A 161 2.91 0.29 -2.81
C SER A 161 2.88 1.36 -3.88
N PHE A 162 2.48 2.56 -3.50
CA PHE A 162 2.31 3.69 -4.40
C PHE A 162 2.46 5.03 -3.68
N ILE A 163 2.59 6.09 -4.46
CA ILE A 163 2.63 7.46 -3.99
C ILE A 163 1.31 8.15 -4.35
N ARG A 164 0.75 8.90 -3.41
CA ARG A 164 -0.28 9.89 -3.67
C ARG A 164 0.35 11.27 -3.66
N ARG A 165 0.09 12.02 -4.71
CA ARG A 165 0.61 13.36 -4.89
C ARG A 165 -0.49 14.40 -4.82
N GLY A 166 -0.21 15.51 -4.14
CA GLY A 166 -1.08 16.69 -4.08
C GLY A 166 -0.48 17.87 -4.84
N ASP A 167 -1.02 19.04 -4.55
CA ASP A 167 -0.51 20.30 -5.14
C ASP A 167 0.81 20.74 -4.48
N ASP A 168 1.03 20.38 -3.22
CA ASP A 168 2.31 20.58 -2.54
C ASP A 168 3.10 19.25 -2.46
N PRO A 169 4.24 19.13 -3.15
CA PRO A 169 5.06 17.91 -3.12
C PRO A 169 5.57 17.54 -1.70
N LYS A 170 5.61 18.50 -0.76
CA LYS A 170 5.98 18.21 0.64
C LYS A 170 4.91 17.42 1.38
N GLU A 171 3.69 17.41 0.85
CA GLU A 171 2.56 16.69 1.39
C GLU A 171 2.37 15.31 0.74
N ASP A 172 3.26 14.89 -0.16
CA ASP A 172 3.21 13.58 -0.80
C ASP A 172 3.18 12.47 0.23
N LEU A 173 2.31 11.49 -0.01
CA LEU A 173 2.08 10.34 0.86
C LEU A 173 2.55 9.05 0.18
N VAL A 174 3.26 8.24 0.91
CA VAL A 174 3.65 6.88 0.49
C VAL A 174 2.71 5.88 1.15
N VAL A 175 2.02 5.11 0.33
CA VAL A 175 1.04 4.11 0.76
C VAL A 175 1.59 2.71 0.50
N LEU A 176 1.45 1.82 1.49
CA LEU A 176 1.77 0.41 1.37
C LEU A 176 0.61 -0.40 1.93
N ILE A 177 0.21 -1.46 1.20
CA ILE A 177 -0.86 -2.37 1.62
C ILE A 177 -0.40 -3.81 1.44
N ASN A 178 -0.53 -4.58 2.50
CA ASN A 178 -0.27 -6.00 2.55
C ASN A 178 -1.60 -6.76 2.61
N PHE A 179 -1.88 -7.55 1.62
CA PHE A 179 -3.07 -8.41 1.57
C PHE A 179 -2.77 -9.86 1.99
N ASP A 180 -1.53 -10.16 2.42
CA ASP A 180 -1.17 -11.46 3.01
C ASP A 180 -1.40 -11.47 4.52
N VAL A 181 -1.60 -12.66 5.08
CA VAL A 181 -1.82 -12.89 6.52
C VAL A 181 -0.55 -12.77 7.36
N ASN A 182 0.62 -12.69 6.73
CA ASN A 182 1.90 -12.63 7.39
C ASN A 182 2.39 -11.18 7.48
N ALA A 183 2.78 -10.76 8.69
CA ALA A 183 3.53 -9.52 8.86
C ALA A 183 4.93 -9.63 8.23
N ARG A 184 5.52 -8.50 7.83
CA ARG A 184 6.89 -8.42 7.34
C ARG A 184 7.69 -7.49 8.28
N GLU A 185 8.73 -8.01 8.92
CA GLU A 185 9.49 -7.25 9.92
C GLU A 185 10.52 -6.31 9.28
N ASP A 186 11.13 -6.70 8.17
CA ASP A 186 12.21 -5.98 7.51
C ASP A 186 11.91 -5.76 6.01
N PHE A 187 10.75 -5.17 5.71
CA PHE A 187 10.34 -4.92 4.34
C PHE A 187 11.04 -3.68 3.78
N ARG A 188 11.83 -3.88 2.72
CA ARG A 188 12.49 -2.77 2.03
C ARG A 188 11.59 -2.23 0.92
N MET A 189 11.49 -0.90 0.87
CA MET A 189 10.71 -0.18 -0.15
C MET A 189 11.48 1.04 -0.63
N GLY A 190 11.53 1.25 -1.96
CA GLY A 190 12.03 2.48 -2.55
C GLY A 190 11.11 3.66 -2.21
N VAL A 191 11.68 4.84 -1.97
CA VAL A 191 10.91 6.05 -1.67
C VAL A 191 11.30 7.20 -2.59
N PRO A 192 10.37 8.16 -2.87
CA PRO A 192 10.62 9.22 -3.85
C PRO A 192 11.74 10.18 -3.45
N GLU A 193 11.86 10.49 -2.18
CA GLU A 193 12.80 11.50 -1.70
C GLU A 193 13.69 10.98 -0.57
N TRP A 194 14.92 11.47 -0.57
CA TRP A 194 15.84 11.26 0.54
C TRP A 194 15.41 12.05 1.78
N GLY A 195 15.35 11.40 2.94
CA GLY A 195 14.96 12.07 4.18
C GLY A 195 14.59 11.12 5.30
N VAL A 196 13.84 11.65 6.25
CA VAL A 196 13.26 10.93 7.37
C VAL A 196 11.77 10.82 7.13
N TYR A 197 11.24 9.60 7.27
CA TYR A 197 9.82 9.28 7.15
C TYR A 197 9.22 8.96 8.52
N GLU A 198 7.92 9.16 8.64
CA GLU A 198 7.11 8.77 9.79
C GLU A 198 5.82 8.11 9.33
N GLU A 199 5.33 7.15 10.10
CA GLU A 199 4.04 6.52 9.89
C GLU A 199 2.93 7.42 10.43
N LEU A 200 2.07 7.92 9.54
CA LEU A 200 0.95 8.79 9.89
C LEU A 200 -0.33 8.02 10.18
N PHE A 201 -0.52 6.90 9.50
CA PHE A 201 -1.70 6.05 9.63
C PHE A 201 -1.33 4.58 9.46
N ASN A 202 -1.94 3.71 10.28
CA ASN A 202 -1.76 2.27 10.17
C ASN A 202 -3.07 1.57 10.57
N THR A 203 -3.56 0.68 9.70
CA THR A 203 -4.81 -0.05 9.90
C THR A 203 -4.74 -1.08 11.02
N ASP A 204 -3.52 -1.51 11.37
CA ASP A 204 -3.26 -2.56 12.37
C ASP A 204 -3.04 -2.02 13.79
N ASN A 205 -3.30 -0.72 13.99
CA ASN A 205 -3.28 -0.14 15.32
C ASN A 205 -4.32 -0.82 16.22
N GLU A 206 -3.93 -1.19 17.46
CA GLU A 206 -4.79 -1.87 18.43
C GLU A 206 -6.10 -1.12 18.70
N ARG A 207 -6.09 0.21 18.65
CA ARG A 207 -7.32 1.03 18.79
C ARG A 207 -8.40 0.74 17.73
N PHE A 208 -8.01 0.08 16.64
CA PHE A 208 -8.88 -0.37 15.55
C PHE A 208 -9.11 -1.89 15.56
N GLY A 209 -8.65 -2.59 16.59
CA GLY A 209 -8.68 -4.04 16.68
C GLY A 209 -7.58 -4.75 15.86
N GLY A 210 -6.52 -4.04 15.55
CA GLY A 210 -5.32 -4.59 14.92
C GLY A 210 -4.41 -5.32 15.90
N SER A 211 -3.33 -5.93 15.39
CA SER A 211 -2.36 -6.68 16.17
C SER A 211 -1.18 -5.85 16.70
N GLY A 212 -1.10 -4.57 16.31
CA GLY A 212 -0.09 -3.64 16.80
C GLY A 212 1.25 -3.69 16.06
N VAL A 213 1.30 -4.16 14.81
CA VAL A 213 2.49 -4.09 13.97
C VAL A 213 2.62 -2.67 13.40
N LEU A 214 3.37 -1.83 14.09
CA LEU A 214 3.52 -0.41 13.82
C LEU A 214 4.98 -0.02 13.63
N ASN A 215 5.23 1.11 12.94
CA ASN A 215 6.52 1.75 12.84
C ASN A 215 6.54 2.98 13.74
N THR A 216 7.03 2.81 14.96
CA THR A 216 7.12 3.91 15.92
C THR A 216 8.42 4.69 15.74
N GLY A 217 8.31 6.02 15.65
CA GLY A 217 9.46 6.90 15.53
C GLY A 217 9.92 7.17 14.11
N LYS A 218 11.16 7.59 13.95
CA LYS A 218 11.72 8.11 12.70
C LYS A 218 12.35 7.01 11.86
N ILE A 219 11.87 6.84 10.64
CA ILE A 219 12.39 5.91 9.64
C ILE A 219 13.37 6.66 8.75
N LYS A 220 14.64 6.26 8.76
CA LYS A 220 15.70 6.91 7.98
C LYS A 220 15.90 6.24 6.64
N CYS A 221 16.11 7.04 5.59
CA CYS A 221 16.53 6.52 4.30
C CYS A 221 17.90 5.85 4.37
N GLN A 222 18.04 4.81 3.57
CA GLN A 222 19.30 4.11 3.30
C GLN A 222 19.72 4.38 1.86
N ASP A 223 21.03 4.56 1.63
CA ASP A 223 21.64 4.76 0.29
C ASP A 223 21.76 3.41 -0.42
N GLU A 224 20.61 2.78 -0.58
CA GLU A 224 20.43 1.47 -1.21
C GLU A 224 19.27 1.55 -2.20
N PRO A 225 19.56 1.42 -3.52
CA PRO A 225 18.54 1.50 -4.55
C PRO A 225 17.52 0.35 -4.43
N TRP A 226 16.22 0.69 -4.59
CA TRP A 226 15.14 -0.28 -4.54
C TRP A 226 13.92 0.20 -5.33
N ASN A 227 13.16 -0.68 -5.97
CA ASN A 227 11.96 -0.37 -6.77
C ASN A 227 12.21 0.78 -7.77
N GLY A 228 13.37 0.81 -8.44
CA GLY A 228 13.73 1.87 -9.38
C GLY A 228 14.07 3.24 -8.75
N ARG A 229 14.17 3.34 -7.43
CA ARG A 229 14.59 4.54 -6.70
C ARG A 229 16.04 4.43 -6.25
N GLU A 230 16.72 5.58 -6.13
CA GLU A 230 18.12 5.61 -5.64
C GLU A 230 18.26 5.33 -4.14
N GLN A 231 17.17 5.45 -3.39
CA GLN A 231 17.11 5.26 -1.94
C GLN A 231 15.93 4.42 -1.53
N SER A 232 16.03 3.85 -0.36
CA SER A 232 14.98 3.02 0.23
C SER A 232 14.84 3.26 1.73
N ILE A 233 13.74 2.76 2.28
CA ILE A 233 13.51 2.62 3.72
C ILE A 233 13.23 1.16 4.03
N VAL A 234 13.44 0.78 5.30
CA VAL A 234 13.05 -0.52 5.82
C VAL A 234 11.98 -0.31 6.87
N VAL A 235 10.86 -1.03 6.75
CA VAL A 235 9.67 -0.87 7.57
C VAL A 235 9.11 -2.21 8.00
N ARG A 236 8.35 -2.20 9.10
CA ARG A 236 7.47 -3.30 9.49
C ARG A 236 6.15 -3.14 8.74
N VAL A 237 5.65 -4.22 8.17
CA VAL A 237 4.40 -4.22 7.41
C VAL A 237 3.37 -5.08 8.12
N PRO A 238 2.18 -4.53 8.45
CA PRO A 238 1.15 -5.28 9.14
C PRO A 238 0.57 -6.40 8.29
N PRO A 239 0.03 -7.46 8.91
CA PRO A 239 -0.73 -8.48 8.20
C PRO A 239 -2.11 -7.94 7.82
N LEU A 240 -2.63 -8.29 6.64
CA LEU A 240 -3.96 -7.88 6.18
C LEU A 240 -4.27 -6.41 6.47
N GLY A 241 -3.34 -5.53 6.12
CA GLY A 241 -3.44 -4.12 6.47
C GLY A 241 -2.55 -3.21 5.65
N GLY A 242 -2.66 -1.93 5.90
CA GLY A 242 -1.88 -0.92 5.20
C GLY A 242 -1.46 0.23 6.08
N MET A 243 -0.49 0.98 5.60
CA MET A 243 0.04 2.16 6.27
C MET A 243 0.29 3.31 5.31
N ILE A 244 0.28 4.50 5.85
CA ILE A 244 0.65 5.73 5.16
C ILE A 244 1.88 6.32 5.84
N LEU A 245 2.90 6.54 5.02
CA LEU A 245 4.14 7.18 5.44
C LEU A 245 4.26 8.54 4.78
N LYS A 246 4.87 9.49 5.48
CA LYS A 246 5.20 10.83 4.96
C LYS A 246 6.63 11.18 5.30
N LYS A 247 7.31 11.87 4.39
CA LYS A 247 8.60 12.49 4.69
C LYS A 247 8.39 13.69 5.60
N THR A 248 8.97 13.65 6.79
CA THR A 248 8.79 14.68 7.83
C THR A 248 10.07 15.45 8.14
N GLY A 249 11.22 14.99 7.65
CA GLY A 249 12.49 15.63 7.97
C GLY A 249 13.59 15.45 6.96
N ALA A 250 14.59 16.32 7.05
CA ALA A 250 15.81 16.20 6.28
C ALA A 250 16.77 15.17 6.93
N GLN A 251 17.55 14.51 6.11
CA GLN A 251 18.62 13.61 6.52
C GLN A 251 19.87 13.92 5.70
N ARG A 252 21.04 14.04 6.35
CA ARG A 252 22.30 14.19 5.63
C ARG A 252 22.59 12.91 4.83
N ARG A 253 22.75 13.04 3.51
CA ARG A 253 23.16 11.91 2.67
C ARG A 253 24.64 11.59 2.94
N PRO A 254 25.05 10.32 3.10
CA PRO A 254 26.46 9.94 3.16
C PRO A 254 27.20 10.42 1.90
N ALA A 255 28.43 10.89 2.06
CA ALA A 255 29.25 11.20 0.88
C ALA A 255 29.45 9.91 0.07
N LYS A 256 29.15 9.94 -1.22
CA LYS A 256 29.48 8.82 -2.11
C LYS A 256 30.97 8.56 -1.99
N LYS A 257 31.36 7.36 -1.55
CA LYS A 257 32.76 6.92 -1.63
C LYS A 257 33.11 6.92 -3.11
N THR A 258 33.86 7.92 -3.56
CA THR A 258 34.49 7.89 -4.88
C THR A 258 35.36 6.65 -4.91
N ALA A 259 35.02 5.70 -5.77
CA ALA A 259 35.91 4.57 -6.04
C ALA A 259 37.25 5.17 -6.53
N SER A 260 38.28 5.11 -5.70
CA SER A 260 39.62 5.49 -6.08
C SER A 260 40.01 4.57 -7.23
N SER A 261 40.11 5.13 -8.43
CA SER A 261 40.70 4.44 -9.59
C SER A 261 42.15 4.16 -9.24
N GLY A 262 42.39 2.99 -8.67
CA GLY A 262 43.74 2.44 -8.55
C GLY A 262 44.27 2.09 -9.94
N ALA A 263 44.83 3.09 -10.61
CA ALA A 263 45.61 2.85 -11.79
C ALA A 263 46.83 1.99 -11.40
N ALA A 264 46.71 0.69 -11.57
CA ALA A 264 47.86 -0.21 -11.52
C ALA A 264 48.84 0.20 -12.60
N LYS A 265 49.94 0.83 -12.19
CA LYS A 265 51.10 1.05 -13.07
C LYS A 265 51.58 -0.30 -13.59
N ALA A 266 51.33 -0.58 -14.86
CA ALA A 266 51.88 -1.71 -15.57
C ALA A 266 53.43 -1.54 -15.62
N LYS A 267 54.17 -2.42 -14.94
CA LYS A 267 55.61 -2.57 -15.08
C LYS A 267 55.89 -3.11 -16.48
N LYS A 268 56.65 -2.34 -17.29
CA LYS A 268 57.24 -2.80 -18.55
C LYS A 268 58.16 -4.00 -18.30
N PRO A 269 58.08 -5.08 -19.08
CA PRO A 269 59.07 -6.16 -19.01
C PRO A 269 60.37 -5.71 -19.66
N ALA A 270 61.46 -5.97 -18.97
CA ALA A 270 62.87 -5.74 -19.51
C ALA A 270 63.17 -6.71 -20.66
N SER A 271 63.62 -6.17 -21.78
CA SER A 271 64.12 -6.93 -22.92
C SER A 271 65.44 -7.60 -22.57
N LYS A 272 65.54 -8.92 -22.61
CA LYS A 272 66.77 -9.67 -22.62
C LYS A 272 67.22 -9.84 -24.07
N ALA A 273 68.37 -9.22 -24.38
CA ALA A 273 69.09 -9.47 -25.59
C ALA A 273 69.64 -10.92 -25.58
N GLN A 274 69.41 -11.68 -26.65
CA GLN A 274 70.09 -12.95 -26.91
C GLN A 274 71.07 -12.74 -28.00
N GLY A 275 72.33 -12.96 -27.62
CA GLY A 275 73.47 -13.01 -28.56
C GLY A 275 73.43 -14.28 -29.41
N LYS A 276 73.82 -14.09 -30.68
CA LYS A 276 74.14 -15.13 -31.65
C LYS A 276 75.32 -16.02 -31.19
N LYS A 277 75.20 -17.33 -31.36
CA LYS A 277 76.31 -18.17 -31.73
C LYS A 277 75.88 -19.19 -32.77
N ALA A 278 76.68 -19.26 -33.83
CA ALA A 278 76.61 -20.15 -34.99
C ALA A 278 77.36 -21.47 -34.74
N ALA A 279 77.17 -22.40 -35.71
CA ALA A 279 77.84 -23.65 -36.00
C ALA A 279 77.26 -24.89 -35.29
N GLU A 280 76.89 -25.92 -35.95
CA GLU A 280 77.21 -26.66 -37.17
C GLU A 280 75.96 -27.31 -37.74
#